data_fd0b7db5fddb5496e772fc6a02d06e7d
#
_entry.id   fd0b7db5fddb5496e772fc6a02d06e7d
#
_cell.length_a   1.000
_cell.length_b   1.000
_cell.length_c   1.000
_cell.angle_alpha   90.00
_cell.angle_beta   90.00
_cell.angle_gamma   90.00
#
_symmetry.space_group_name_H-M   'P 1'
#
loop_
_entity.id
_entity.type
_entity.pdbx_description
1 polymer ?
#
loop_
_entity_poly.entity_id
_entity_poly.type
_entity_poly.pdbx_seq_one_letter_code
_entity_poly.pdbx_strand_id
1 'polypeptide(L)'
;ELRLDIVVKKDGEYCPIELKYKTKKVERQISRFDELLDEKVIVMKNQGAQDLGMYDFWKDVRRIELVRNRFERVKGGLAVFVTNDGFYIKGSKESSNNYLFSMSAGKAHSKQKYWAKPESTCAKTHPNFDVEKEYTIDWYDKVVDGVQFYYCILSI
;
A
#
# COMPACT_ATOMS: atom_id res chain seq x y z
N GLU A 1 1.58 -18.08 -11.48
CA GLU A 1 1.74 -16.98 -12.44
C GLU A 1 2.27 -15.74 -11.69
N LEU A 2 3.39 -15.16 -12.13
CA LEU A 2 3.93 -13.91 -11.58
C LEU A 2 3.30 -12.76 -12.35
N ARG A 3 2.54 -11.90 -11.66
CA ARG A 3 2.00 -10.66 -12.21
C ARG A 3 2.64 -9.50 -11.47
N LEU A 4 3.19 -8.56 -12.22
CA LEU A 4 3.74 -7.30 -11.75
C LEU A 4 2.96 -6.16 -12.41
N ASP A 5 2.68 -5.10 -11.64
CA ASP A 5 1.89 -3.98 -12.16
C ASP A 5 2.65 -3.23 -13.26
N ILE A 6 3.91 -2.91 -13.01
CA ILE A 6 4.78 -2.19 -13.95
C ILE A 6 6.17 -2.80 -13.91
N VAL A 7 6.84 -2.89 -15.06
CA VAL A 7 8.26 -3.24 -15.14
C VAL A 7 8.96 -2.22 -16.01
N VAL A 8 9.94 -1.53 -15.44
CA VAL A 8 10.81 -0.59 -16.16
C VAL A 8 12.09 -1.29 -16.55
N LYS A 9 12.56 -1.05 -17.78
CA LYS A 9 13.85 -1.54 -18.26
C LYS A 9 14.75 -0.36 -18.61
N LYS A 10 15.98 -0.36 -18.09
CA LYS A 10 17.02 0.61 -18.43
C LYS A 10 18.39 -0.09 -18.46
N ASP A 11 19.18 0.15 -19.49
CA ASP A 11 20.55 -0.35 -19.65
C ASP A 11 20.70 -1.87 -19.42
N GLY A 12 19.67 -2.64 -19.79
CA GLY A 12 19.64 -4.09 -19.64
C GLY A 12 19.22 -4.59 -18.26
N GLU A 13 18.98 -3.70 -17.31
CA GLU A 13 18.44 -4.01 -15.99
C GLU A 13 16.93 -3.76 -15.91
N TYR A 14 16.27 -4.42 -14.99
CA TYR A 14 14.83 -4.34 -14.77
C TYR A 14 14.52 -3.88 -13.36
N CYS A 15 13.49 -3.03 -13.24
CA CYS A 15 12.94 -2.56 -11.97
C CYS A 15 11.42 -2.85 -11.94
N PRO A 16 10.97 -3.86 -11.18
CA PRO A 16 9.56 -4.08 -10.94
C PRO A 16 9.00 -2.99 -10.01
N ILE A 17 7.78 -2.57 -10.28
CA ILE A 17 7.04 -1.60 -9.50
C ILE A 17 5.66 -2.19 -9.20
N GLU A 18 5.31 -2.30 -7.94
CA GLU A 18 3.97 -2.65 -7.47
C GLU A 18 3.28 -1.39 -6.96
N LEU A 19 2.04 -1.18 -7.40
CA LEU A 19 1.26 0.01 -7.06
C LEU A 19 -0.02 -0.38 -6.33
N LYS A 20 -0.17 0.11 -5.11
CA LYS A 20 -1.38 -0.06 -4.31
C LYS A 20 -2.09 1.28 -4.12
N TYR A 21 -3.40 1.28 -4.37
CA TYR A 21 -4.24 2.44 -4.18
C TYR A 21 -5.44 2.08 -3.29
N LYS A 22 -5.59 2.78 -2.17
CA LYS A 22 -6.68 2.56 -1.20
C LYS A 22 -7.28 3.90 -0.79
N THR A 23 -8.61 4.03 -0.87
CA THR A 23 -9.29 5.30 -0.64
C THR A 23 -10.43 5.22 0.36
N LYS A 24 -10.64 6.33 1.06
CA LYS A 24 -11.90 6.69 1.70
C LYS A 24 -12.82 7.38 0.69
N LYS A 25 -14.12 7.25 0.95
CA LYS A 25 -15.16 7.92 0.18
C LYS A 25 -14.94 9.44 0.16
N VAL A 26 -15.01 10.01 -1.02
CA VAL A 26 -15.08 11.46 -1.24
C VAL A 26 -16.32 11.77 -2.06
N GLU A 27 -17.13 12.68 -1.57
CA GLU A 27 -18.30 13.21 -2.27
C GLU A 27 -18.08 14.68 -2.58
N ARG A 28 -18.43 15.07 -3.80
CA ARG A 28 -18.30 16.45 -4.25
C ARG A 28 -19.47 16.86 -5.13
N GLN A 29 -19.77 18.14 -5.06
CA GLN A 29 -20.54 18.80 -6.07
C GLN A 29 -19.65 19.03 -7.29
N ILE A 30 -20.09 18.62 -8.45
CA ILE A 30 -19.34 18.74 -9.71
C ILE A 30 -20.16 19.53 -10.73
N SER A 31 -19.46 20.19 -11.64
CA SER A 31 -20.09 20.81 -12.82
C SER A 31 -20.06 19.83 -13.99
N ARG A 32 -21.14 19.81 -14.77
CA ARG A 32 -21.21 19.17 -16.08
C ARG A 32 -21.82 20.15 -17.07
N PHE A 33 -21.19 20.30 -18.20
CA PHE A 33 -21.61 21.25 -19.26
C PHE A 33 -21.75 22.68 -18.71
N ASP A 34 -20.80 23.08 -17.83
CA ASP A 34 -20.75 24.36 -17.12
C ASP A 34 -21.90 24.63 -16.13
N GLU A 35 -22.75 23.64 -15.87
CA GLU A 35 -23.81 23.69 -14.86
C GLU A 35 -23.39 22.92 -13.59
N LEU A 36 -23.54 23.57 -12.43
CA LEU A 36 -23.29 22.94 -11.14
C LEU A 36 -24.43 21.96 -10.82
N LEU A 37 -24.12 20.72 -10.57
CA LEU A 37 -25.15 19.74 -10.18
C LEU A 37 -25.61 20.00 -8.74
N ASP A 38 -26.91 19.91 -8.50
CA ASP A 38 -27.50 20.12 -7.17
C ASP A 38 -27.07 19.05 -6.17
N GLU A 39 -26.84 17.82 -6.63
CA GLU A 39 -26.45 16.69 -5.80
C GLU A 39 -24.93 16.48 -5.79
N LYS A 40 -24.42 16.06 -4.62
CA LYS A 40 -23.05 15.59 -4.50
C LYS A 40 -22.92 14.20 -5.13
N VAL A 41 -21.87 14.01 -5.91
CA VAL A 41 -21.52 12.70 -6.48
C VAL A 41 -20.34 12.08 -5.77
N ILE A 42 -20.30 10.75 -5.72
CA ILE A 42 -19.17 10.01 -5.20
C ILE A 42 -18.07 10.04 -6.25
N VAL A 43 -17.00 10.81 -6.01
CA VAL A 43 -15.83 10.87 -6.87
C VAL A 43 -14.78 9.81 -6.53
N MET A 44 -14.76 9.36 -5.25
CA MET A 44 -13.97 8.21 -4.82
C MET A 44 -14.80 7.33 -3.91
N LYS A 45 -14.74 6.01 -4.12
CA LYS A 45 -15.43 5.02 -3.28
C LYS A 45 -14.58 4.68 -2.07
N ASN A 46 -15.23 4.28 -0.98
CA ASN A 46 -14.53 3.69 0.15
C ASN A 46 -14.03 2.29 -0.23
N GLN A 47 -12.73 2.08 -0.13
CA GLN A 47 -12.10 0.77 -0.25
C GLN A 47 -11.74 0.29 1.15
N GLY A 48 -12.72 -0.29 1.84
CA GLY A 48 -12.57 -0.78 3.21
C GLY A 48 -11.46 -1.81 3.41
N ALA A 49 -11.45 -2.47 4.57
CA ALA A 49 -10.46 -3.47 4.96
C ALA A 49 -9.02 -2.92 4.97
N GLN A 50 -8.79 -1.94 5.84
CA GLN A 50 -7.47 -1.30 6.03
C GLN A 50 -6.38 -2.31 6.40
N ASP A 51 -6.71 -3.32 7.19
CA ASP A 51 -5.84 -4.43 7.57
C ASP A 51 -5.37 -5.25 6.35
N LEU A 52 -6.28 -5.56 5.42
CA LEU A 52 -5.93 -6.23 4.18
C LEU A 52 -5.16 -5.31 3.23
N GLY A 53 -5.42 -4.00 3.24
CA GLY A 53 -4.64 -3.04 2.48
C GLY A 53 -3.17 -3.02 2.89
N MET A 54 -2.89 -3.08 4.21
CA MET A 54 -1.54 -3.18 4.75
C MET A 54 -0.90 -4.55 4.44
N TYR A 55 -1.67 -5.63 4.63
CA TYR A 55 -1.23 -6.99 4.28
C TYR A 55 -0.80 -7.07 2.80
N ASP A 56 -1.63 -6.59 1.89
CA ASP A 56 -1.37 -6.60 0.45
C ASP A 56 -0.11 -5.81 0.09
N PHE A 57 0.11 -4.64 0.71
CA PHE A 57 1.34 -3.86 0.51
C PHE A 57 2.59 -4.66 0.87
N TRP A 58 2.61 -5.30 2.03
CA TRP A 58 3.75 -6.12 2.45
C TRP A 58 3.93 -7.38 1.59
N LYS A 59 2.86 -7.91 1.04
CA LYS A 59 2.92 -9.00 0.04
C LYS A 59 3.58 -8.53 -1.26
N ASP A 60 3.32 -7.30 -1.67
CA ASP A 60 3.95 -6.70 -2.84
C ASP A 60 5.45 -6.48 -2.59
N VAL A 61 5.84 -5.98 -1.40
CA VAL A 61 7.26 -5.90 -0.98
C VAL A 61 7.94 -7.27 -1.10
N ARG A 62 7.37 -8.31 -0.49
CA ARG A 62 7.90 -9.68 -0.57
C ARG A 62 7.99 -10.18 -2.02
N ARG A 63 7.01 -9.88 -2.84
CA ARG A 63 7.01 -10.28 -4.26
C ARG A 63 8.21 -9.69 -4.99
N ILE A 64 8.50 -8.42 -4.78
CA ILE A 64 9.65 -7.74 -5.37
C ILE A 64 10.96 -8.37 -4.88
N GLU A 65 11.09 -8.67 -3.58
CA GLU A 65 12.25 -9.37 -3.02
C GLU A 65 12.49 -10.72 -3.71
N LEU A 66 11.43 -11.52 -3.88
CA LEU A 66 11.50 -12.83 -4.55
C LEU A 66 11.91 -12.71 -6.02
N VAL A 67 11.41 -11.68 -6.73
CA VAL A 67 11.78 -11.42 -8.11
C VAL A 67 13.25 -11.02 -8.22
N ARG A 68 13.70 -10.11 -7.36
CA ARG A 68 15.09 -9.66 -7.30
C ARG A 68 16.04 -10.84 -7.05
N ASN A 69 15.70 -11.72 -6.13
CA ASN A 69 16.54 -12.87 -5.78
C ASN A 69 16.59 -13.94 -6.87
N ARG A 70 15.56 -14.00 -7.69
CA ARG A 70 15.48 -15.01 -8.76
C ARG A 70 16.14 -14.57 -10.06
N PHE A 71 16.17 -13.28 -10.36
CA PHE A 71 16.59 -12.76 -11.65
C PHE A 71 17.77 -11.80 -11.51
N GLU A 72 18.93 -12.19 -12.03
CA GLU A 72 20.18 -11.42 -11.90
C GLU A 72 20.10 -9.98 -12.45
N ARG A 73 19.25 -9.77 -13.45
CA ARG A 73 19.07 -8.43 -14.06
C ARG A 73 18.08 -7.54 -13.31
N VAL A 74 17.46 -8.04 -12.25
CA VAL A 74 16.60 -7.24 -11.35
C VAL A 74 17.45 -6.83 -10.16
N LYS A 75 17.83 -5.55 -10.08
CA LYS A 75 18.72 -5.04 -9.02
C LYS A 75 17.97 -4.42 -7.85
N GLY A 76 16.69 -4.21 -7.99
CA GLY A 76 15.81 -3.66 -6.97
C GLY A 76 14.40 -3.51 -7.52
N GLY A 77 13.52 -2.88 -6.75
CA GLY A 77 12.16 -2.58 -7.16
C GLY A 77 11.52 -1.56 -6.26
N LEU A 78 10.29 -1.17 -6.56
CA LEU A 78 9.55 -0.16 -5.82
C LEU A 78 8.18 -0.71 -5.43
N ALA A 79 7.83 -0.60 -4.14
CA ALA A 79 6.46 -0.75 -3.68
C ALA A 79 5.90 0.65 -3.39
N VAL A 80 4.83 1.01 -4.08
CA VAL A 80 4.18 2.31 -4.01
C VAL A 80 2.80 2.15 -3.41
N PHE A 81 2.47 2.98 -2.43
CA PHE A 81 1.14 3.03 -1.84
C PHE A 81 0.61 4.45 -1.89
N VAL A 82 -0.63 4.62 -2.36
CA VAL A 82 -1.31 5.92 -2.44
C VAL A 82 -2.66 5.82 -1.72
N THR A 83 -2.99 6.80 -0.88
CA THR A 83 -4.24 6.81 -0.13
C THR A 83 -4.67 8.23 0.26
N ASN A 84 -5.96 8.43 0.51
CA ASN A 84 -6.50 9.60 1.22
C ASN A 84 -6.94 9.25 2.65
N ASP A 85 -6.52 8.08 3.16
CA ASP A 85 -6.83 7.62 4.51
C ASP A 85 -5.62 7.76 5.44
N GLY A 86 -5.67 8.74 6.35
CA GLY A 86 -4.60 8.97 7.34
C GLY A 86 -4.38 7.82 8.34
N PHE A 87 -5.23 6.77 8.33
CA PHE A 87 -5.01 5.59 9.15
C PHE A 87 -3.69 4.89 8.82
N TYR A 88 -3.33 4.80 7.55
CA TYR A 88 -2.11 4.10 7.12
C TYR A 88 -0.83 4.78 7.65
N ILE A 89 -0.85 6.12 7.75
CA ILE A 89 0.28 6.91 8.25
C ILE A 89 0.44 6.78 9.77
N LYS A 90 -0.68 6.79 10.49
CA LYS A 90 -0.71 6.61 11.96
C LYS A 90 -0.36 5.19 12.35
N GLY A 91 -0.75 4.23 11.52
CA GLY A 91 -0.55 2.80 11.73
C GLY A 91 -1.48 2.19 12.78
N SER A 92 -1.29 0.90 12.98
CA SER A 92 -2.09 0.09 13.91
C SER A 92 -1.57 0.20 15.33
N LYS A 93 -2.47 0.08 16.32
CA LYS A 93 -2.10 -0.03 17.74
C LYS A 93 -1.41 -1.37 17.99
N GLU A 94 -0.51 -1.45 18.97
CA GLU A 94 0.22 -2.67 19.33
C GLU A 94 -0.70 -3.85 19.70
N SER A 95 -1.85 -3.56 20.29
CA SER A 95 -2.87 -4.57 20.65
C SER A 95 -3.70 -5.05 19.45
N SER A 96 -3.52 -4.48 18.28
CA SER A 96 -4.31 -4.81 17.09
C SER A 96 -3.84 -6.11 16.45
N ASN A 97 -4.77 -6.89 15.88
CA ASN A 97 -4.46 -8.13 15.18
C ASN A 97 -3.49 -7.94 14.00
N ASN A 98 -3.49 -6.76 13.40
CA ASN A 98 -2.70 -6.40 12.22
C ASN A 98 -1.46 -5.55 12.54
N TYR A 99 -1.02 -5.49 13.80
CA TYR A 99 0.07 -4.61 14.23
C TYR A 99 1.36 -4.79 13.41
N LEU A 100 1.78 -6.03 13.16
CA LEU A 100 3.00 -6.32 12.41
C LEU A 100 2.90 -5.99 10.91
N PHE A 101 1.69 -5.72 10.40
CA PHE A 101 1.48 -5.19 9.06
C PHE A 101 1.38 -3.66 9.03
N SER A 102 1.48 -2.98 10.17
CA SER A 102 1.41 -1.52 10.24
C SER A 102 2.38 -0.87 9.24
N MET A 103 1.98 0.29 8.75
CA MET A 103 2.75 1.11 7.80
C MET A 103 3.06 2.51 8.37
N SER A 104 3.05 2.64 9.70
CA SER A 104 3.24 3.93 10.38
C SER A 104 4.53 4.62 9.96
N ALA A 105 4.46 5.95 9.84
CA ALA A 105 5.58 6.79 9.45
C ALA A 105 6.77 6.74 10.42
N GLY A 106 7.98 6.77 9.89
CA GLY A 106 9.22 6.99 10.65
C GLY A 106 9.60 5.89 11.64
N LYS A 107 8.98 4.71 11.55
CA LYS A 107 9.32 3.54 12.39
C LYS A 107 9.91 2.43 11.55
N ALA A 108 10.85 1.69 12.12
CA ALA A 108 11.30 0.43 11.57
C ALA A 108 10.20 -0.63 11.73
N HIS A 109 9.82 -1.25 10.63
CA HIS A 109 8.84 -2.33 10.60
C HIS A 109 9.57 -3.67 10.52
N SER A 110 9.23 -4.56 11.45
CA SER A 110 9.88 -5.88 11.57
C SER A 110 9.76 -6.72 10.29
N LYS A 111 10.65 -7.67 10.15
CA LYS A 111 10.61 -8.66 9.06
C LYS A 111 9.33 -9.51 9.10
N GLN A 112 8.87 -9.84 10.30
CA GLN A 112 7.71 -10.70 10.53
C GLN A 112 6.42 -9.96 10.20
N LYS A 113 5.62 -10.54 9.32
CA LYS A 113 4.29 -10.08 8.92
C LYS A 113 3.27 -11.12 9.37
N TYR A 114 2.89 -11.05 10.66
CA TYR A 114 2.10 -12.06 11.34
C TYR A 114 0.85 -11.44 11.97
N TRP A 115 -0.24 -12.15 11.89
CA TRP A 115 -1.48 -11.82 12.60
C TRP A 115 -1.32 -12.17 14.09
N ALA A 116 -1.68 -11.25 14.96
CA ALA A 116 -1.60 -11.48 16.42
C ALA A 116 -2.62 -12.53 16.91
N LYS A 117 -3.71 -12.72 16.14
CA LYS A 117 -4.79 -13.68 16.46
C LYS A 117 -4.88 -14.75 15.36
N PRO A 118 -4.24 -15.91 15.55
CA PRO A 118 -4.22 -16.98 14.54
C PRO A 118 -5.61 -17.53 14.18
N GLU A 119 -6.55 -17.45 15.12
CA GLU A 119 -7.94 -17.89 14.94
C GLU A 119 -8.82 -16.92 14.13
N SER A 120 -8.37 -15.70 13.88
CA SER A 120 -9.12 -14.70 13.13
C SER A 120 -9.36 -15.11 11.67
N THR A 121 -10.44 -14.62 11.09
CA THR A 121 -10.75 -14.84 9.68
C THR A 121 -9.61 -14.35 8.77
N CYS A 122 -9.01 -13.19 9.09
CA CYS A 122 -7.86 -12.67 8.34
C CYS A 122 -6.68 -13.66 8.35
N ALA A 123 -6.30 -14.19 9.52
CA ALA A 123 -5.19 -15.14 9.62
C ALA A 123 -5.44 -16.45 8.88
N LYS A 124 -6.69 -16.92 8.88
CA LYS A 124 -7.07 -18.16 8.16
C LYS A 124 -7.02 -18.02 6.64
N THR A 125 -7.30 -16.83 6.13
CA THR A 125 -7.38 -16.59 4.67
C THR A 125 -6.15 -15.90 4.10
N HIS A 126 -5.34 -15.26 4.96
CA HIS A 126 -4.16 -14.48 4.59
C HIS A 126 -2.97 -14.97 5.43
N PRO A 127 -2.19 -15.95 4.97
CA PRO A 127 -1.14 -16.57 5.76
C PRO A 127 -0.02 -15.58 6.12
N ASN A 128 0.57 -15.78 7.30
CA ASN A 128 1.75 -15.08 7.75
C ASN A 128 2.92 -15.25 6.78
N PHE A 129 3.83 -14.29 6.75
CA PHE A 129 5.06 -14.36 5.95
C PHE A 129 6.14 -13.45 6.52
N ASP A 130 7.35 -13.61 6.03
CA ASP A 130 8.48 -12.73 6.33
C ASP A 130 8.88 -11.94 5.09
N VAL A 131 9.37 -10.72 5.30
CA VAL A 131 10.18 -9.94 4.36
C VAL A 131 11.65 -10.05 4.74
N GLU A 132 12.57 -9.74 3.84
CA GLU A 132 14.01 -10.04 4.03
C GLU A 132 14.68 -9.20 5.11
N LYS A 133 14.25 -7.97 5.26
CA LYS A 133 14.84 -7.01 6.22
C LYS A 133 13.77 -6.15 6.88
N GLU A 134 14.18 -5.40 7.89
CA GLU A 134 13.35 -4.32 8.41
C GLU A 134 13.31 -3.16 7.41
N TYR A 135 12.17 -2.52 7.32
CA TYR A 135 11.94 -1.37 6.44
C TYR A 135 11.40 -0.20 7.24
N THR A 136 11.85 0.99 6.92
CA THR A 136 11.24 2.25 7.37
C THR A 136 10.43 2.83 6.24
N ILE A 137 9.21 3.27 6.53
CA ILE A 137 8.32 3.87 5.54
C ILE A 137 8.28 5.38 5.76
N ASP A 138 8.72 6.11 4.76
CA ASP A 138 8.57 7.55 4.70
C ASP A 138 7.32 7.90 3.91
N TRP A 139 6.45 8.68 4.54
CA TRP A 139 5.22 9.15 3.96
C TRP A 139 5.34 10.59 3.50
N TYR A 140 4.82 10.85 2.33
CA TYR A 140 4.68 12.16 1.73
C TYR A 140 3.21 12.49 1.58
N ASP A 141 2.88 13.77 1.46
CA ASP A 141 1.51 14.20 1.29
C ASP A 141 1.36 15.22 0.16
N LYS A 142 0.16 15.29 -0.40
CA LYS A 142 -0.21 16.24 -1.44
C LYS A 142 -1.71 16.48 -1.45
N VAL A 143 -2.10 17.74 -1.57
CA VAL A 143 -3.49 18.10 -1.81
C VAL A 143 -3.74 18.13 -3.32
N VAL A 144 -4.75 17.39 -3.77
CA VAL A 144 -5.23 17.37 -5.16
C VAL A 144 -6.71 17.66 -5.14
N ASP A 145 -7.12 18.73 -5.81
CA ASP A 145 -8.52 19.20 -5.83
C ASP A 145 -9.15 19.27 -4.43
N GLY A 146 -8.39 19.78 -3.43
CA GLY A 146 -8.81 19.89 -2.03
C GLY A 146 -9.01 18.56 -1.30
N VAL A 147 -8.55 17.42 -1.85
CA VAL A 147 -8.44 16.15 -1.14
C VAL A 147 -6.99 15.95 -0.73
N GLN A 148 -6.78 15.68 0.56
CA GLN A 148 -5.46 15.32 1.08
C GLN A 148 -5.15 13.87 0.71
N PHE A 149 -4.09 13.68 -0.07
CA PHE A 149 -3.51 12.38 -0.36
C PHE A 149 -2.20 12.19 0.39
N TYR A 150 -1.90 10.94 0.67
CA TYR A 150 -0.64 10.48 1.23
C TYR A 150 -0.08 9.39 0.34
N TYR A 151 1.23 9.33 0.21
CA TYR A 151 1.89 8.26 -0.54
C TYR A 151 3.24 7.91 0.06
N CYS A 152 3.64 6.67 -0.13
CA CYS A 152 4.98 6.22 0.17
C CYS A 152 5.56 5.48 -1.04
N ILE A 153 6.89 5.52 -1.16
CA ILE A 153 7.66 4.79 -2.15
C ILE A 153 8.76 4.05 -1.39
N LEU A 154 8.62 2.74 -1.32
CA LEU A 154 9.59 1.89 -0.63
C LEU A 154 10.51 1.24 -1.65
N SER A 155 11.81 1.49 -1.53
CA SER A 155 12.84 0.86 -2.35
C SER A 155 13.28 -0.49 -1.74
N ILE A 156 13.33 -1.52 -2.57
CA ILE A 156 13.57 -2.92 -2.21
C ILE A 156 14.83 -3.45 -2.89
#